data_1943217f23eb949d1535f92949acb183
#
_entry.id   1943217f23eb949d1535f92949acb183
#
_cell.length_a   1.000
_cell.length_b   1.000
_cell.length_c   1.000
_cell.angle_alpha   90.00
_cell.angle_beta   90.00
_cell.angle_gamma   90.00
#
_symmetry.space_group_name_H-M   'P 1'
#
loop_
_entity.id
_entity.type
_entity.pdbx_description
1 polymer ?
#
loop_
_entity_poly.entity_id
_entity_poly.type
_entity_poly.pdbx_seq_one_letter_code
_entity_poly.pdbx_strand_id
1 'polypeptide(L)'
;MDFDLPDEHRMIRDTVREFCEEEIEPIAQEIEEEHRFPEEVFDQLGDLDMMGVPIDEAYGGLGGDTLMYAIVGEELGRVSGSVALSYVAHTSLASKPLELFGTEEQKARWLRPLAEGEYLGGWALTEPGSGSDASDMDTRAEQDGDEWVLNGTKQFITNANVAGSVLVKAVTDPGAGYDGISTFIVDPDEDDGFEVTTVWDKMGLNASPTCEISLDDVRLPEDRLLGEVGEGWEQTKKTLDGGRISIAAISTGLAQGAYEHAHAYSKEREQFGKPICKFDAIRDKLVDMHRKTERARLLTHKAACRYDNGQTVTQESALAKLDASEAARKVAEDAVQVLGGYGYTTDFAPQRFYRDAKLMEIGEGTSEIQHLVIGRELGL
;
A
#
# COMPACT_ATOMS: atom_id res chain seq x y z
N MET A 1 -22.12 1.53 20.01
CA MET A 1 -20.92 1.24 19.26
C MET A 1 -20.99 -0.23 18.95
N ASP A 2 -21.14 -0.57 17.68
CA ASP A 2 -21.14 -1.95 17.19
C ASP A 2 -19.75 -2.22 16.64
N PHE A 3 -19.17 -3.37 16.94
CA PHE A 3 -17.85 -3.79 16.44
C PHE A 3 -17.98 -4.90 15.40
N ASP A 4 -19.18 -5.41 15.16
CA ASP A 4 -19.43 -6.34 14.08
C ASP A 4 -19.47 -5.61 12.75
N LEU A 5 -18.85 -6.20 11.73
CA LEU A 5 -18.91 -5.65 10.39
C LEU A 5 -20.34 -5.62 9.86
N PRO A 6 -20.77 -4.56 9.17
CA PRO A 6 -22.02 -4.53 8.40
C PRO A 6 -22.10 -5.68 7.38
N ASP A 7 -23.30 -6.02 6.94
CA ASP A 7 -23.53 -7.15 6.02
C ASP A 7 -22.74 -7.01 4.71
N GLU A 8 -22.71 -5.79 4.14
CA GLU A 8 -21.99 -5.50 2.90
C GLU A 8 -20.48 -5.67 3.06
N HIS A 9 -19.91 -5.20 4.16
CA HIS A 9 -18.48 -5.38 4.48
C HIS A 9 -18.12 -6.86 4.70
N ARG A 10 -19.02 -7.63 5.32
CA ARG A 10 -18.82 -9.08 5.45
C ARG A 10 -18.82 -9.77 4.10
N MET A 11 -19.73 -9.36 3.21
CA MET A 11 -19.84 -9.92 1.88
C MET A 11 -18.55 -9.66 1.06
N ILE A 12 -18.04 -8.43 1.05
CA ILE A 12 -16.76 -8.08 0.41
C ILE A 12 -15.62 -8.92 1.01
N ARG A 13 -15.51 -8.97 2.34
CA ARG A 13 -14.47 -9.78 3.00
C ARG A 13 -14.53 -11.25 2.55
N ASP A 14 -15.71 -11.85 2.57
CA ASP A 14 -15.86 -13.27 2.29
C ASP A 14 -15.56 -13.56 0.79
N THR A 15 -15.97 -12.66 -0.13
CA THR A 15 -15.64 -12.74 -1.56
C THR A 15 -14.14 -12.64 -1.81
N VAL A 16 -13.48 -11.62 -1.23
CA VAL A 16 -12.03 -11.44 -1.43
C VAL A 16 -11.24 -12.56 -0.75
N ARG A 17 -11.70 -13.07 0.39
CA ARG A 17 -11.08 -14.22 1.05
C ARG A 17 -11.11 -15.46 0.19
N GLU A 18 -12.27 -15.81 -0.40
CA GLU A 18 -12.42 -16.94 -1.32
C GLU A 18 -11.47 -16.76 -2.51
N PHE A 19 -11.47 -15.59 -3.14
CA PHE A 19 -10.56 -15.26 -4.23
C PHE A 19 -9.08 -15.43 -3.81
N CYS A 20 -8.68 -14.94 -2.67
CA CYS A 20 -7.31 -15.08 -2.16
C CYS A 20 -6.90 -16.53 -1.96
N GLU A 21 -7.80 -17.37 -1.44
CA GLU A 21 -7.55 -18.79 -1.17
C GLU A 21 -7.51 -19.62 -2.45
N GLU A 22 -8.31 -19.28 -3.46
CA GLU A 22 -8.40 -20.03 -4.71
C GLU A 22 -7.34 -19.58 -5.73
N GLU A 23 -7.06 -18.28 -5.87
CA GLU A 23 -6.27 -17.73 -6.97
C GLU A 23 -4.87 -17.25 -6.53
N ILE A 24 -4.72 -16.70 -5.32
CA ILE A 24 -3.44 -16.12 -4.89
C ILE A 24 -2.62 -17.09 -4.05
N GLU A 25 -3.21 -17.79 -3.08
CA GLU A 25 -2.47 -18.68 -2.19
C GLU A 25 -1.67 -19.76 -2.91
N PRO A 26 -2.21 -20.41 -3.98
CA PRO A 26 -1.48 -21.43 -4.73
C PRO A 26 -0.20 -20.93 -5.43
N ILE A 27 -0.16 -19.66 -5.84
CA ILE A 27 0.96 -19.08 -6.59
C ILE A 27 1.84 -18.15 -5.73
N ALA A 28 1.41 -17.79 -4.50
CA ALA A 28 2.05 -16.75 -3.69
C ALA A 28 3.55 -16.99 -3.40
N GLN A 29 3.98 -18.27 -3.32
CA GLN A 29 5.39 -18.60 -3.14
C GLN A 29 6.16 -18.49 -4.46
N GLU A 30 5.59 -18.98 -5.57
CA GLU A 30 6.19 -18.94 -6.90
C GLU A 30 6.46 -17.49 -7.34
N ILE A 31 5.44 -16.63 -7.31
CA ILE A 31 5.56 -15.22 -7.75
C ILE A 31 6.61 -14.45 -6.93
N GLU A 32 6.73 -14.76 -5.63
CA GLU A 32 7.72 -14.15 -4.77
C GLU A 32 9.14 -14.62 -5.08
N GLU A 33 9.35 -15.92 -5.35
CA GLU A 33 10.66 -16.49 -5.68
C GLU A 33 11.13 -16.12 -7.09
N GLU A 34 10.21 -16.02 -8.04
CA GLU A 34 10.50 -15.63 -9.42
C GLU A 34 10.55 -14.12 -9.64
N HIS A 35 10.23 -13.31 -8.59
CA HIS A 35 10.09 -11.86 -8.70
C HIS A 35 9.11 -11.46 -9.80
N ARG A 36 8.06 -12.24 -9.95
CA ARG A 36 7.08 -12.11 -11.03
C ARG A 36 5.87 -11.30 -10.56
N PHE A 37 5.59 -10.22 -11.27
CA PHE A 37 4.33 -9.50 -11.10
C PHE A 37 3.17 -10.36 -11.64
N PRO A 38 2.11 -10.64 -10.85
CA PRO A 38 1.02 -11.52 -11.26
C PRO A 38 -0.09 -10.72 -11.98
N GLU A 39 0.10 -10.38 -13.26
CA GLU A 39 -0.88 -9.65 -14.07
C GLU A 39 -2.26 -10.31 -14.01
N GLU A 40 -2.31 -11.65 -14.10
CA GLU A 40 -3.53 -12.45 -14.06
C GLU A 40 -4.37 -12.24 -12.78
N VAL A 41 -3.73 -11.94 -11.65
CA VAL A 41 -4.43 -11.66 -10.39
C VAL A 41 -5.09 -10.28 -10.45
N PHE A 42 -4.42 -9.28 -11.03
CA PHE A 42 -4.96 -7.93 -11.14
C PHE A 42 -6.07 -7.84 -12.19
N ASP A 43 -5.98 -8.59 -13.30
CA ASP A 43 -7.07 -8.74 -14.27
C ASP A 43 -8.33 -9.31 -13.58
N GLN A 44 -8.18 -10.38 -12.80
CA GLN A 44 -9.29 -10.98 -12.05
C GLN A 44 -9.85 -10.05 -10.97
N LEU A 45 -9.01 -9.25 -10.28
CA LEU A 45 -9.48 -8.22 -9.34
C LEU A 45 -10.28 -7.13 -10.06
N GLY A 46 -9.91 -6.78 -11.29
CA GLY A 46 -10.69 -5.91 -12.19
C GLY A 46 -12.05 -6.51 -12.54
N ASP A 47 -12.08 -7.77 -12.98
CA ASP A 47 -13.32 -8.51 -13.29
C ASP A 47 -14.29 -8.63 -12.09
N LEU A 48 -13.76 -8.53 -10.86
CA LEU A 48 -14.54 -8.53 -9.61
C LEU A 48 -14.90 -7.12 -9.11
N ASP A 49 -14.63 -6.06 -9.87
CA ASP A 49 -14.80 -4.65 -9.49
C ASP A 49 -13.99 -4.24 -8.23
N MET A 50 -12.93 -4.98 -7.88
CA MET A 50 -12.16 -4.73 -6.66
C MET A 50 -11.10 -3.64 -6.81
N MET A 51 -10.70 -3.26 -8.03
CA MET A 51 -9.64 -2.26 -8.26
C MET A 51 -10.07 -0.84 -7.87
N GLY A 52 -11.37 -0.54 -7.94
CA GLY A 52 -11.97 0.75 -7.63
C GLY A 52 -12.86 0.76 -6.37
N VAL A 53 -12.62 -0.09 -5.36
CA VAL A 53 -13.52 -0.20 -4.20
C VAL A 53 -13.89 1.14 -3.56
N PRO A 54 -12.96 2.08 -3.20
CA PRO A 54 -13.33 3.34 -2.57
C PRO A 54 -13.58 4.49 -3.57
N ILE A 55 -13.65 4.19 -4.88
CA ILE A 55 -13.88 5.17 -5.94
C ILE A 55 -15.36 5.24 -6.26
N ASP A 56 -15.86 6.45 -6.55
CA ASP A 56 -17.27 6.69 -6.89
C ASP A 56 -17.69 5.90 -8.16
N GLU A 57 -18.91 5.37 -8.15
CA GLU A 57 -19.51 4.63 -9.27
C GLU A 57 -19.52 5.45 -10.58
N ALA A 58 -19.63 6.78 -10.49
CA ALA A 58 -19.57 7.67 -11.65
C ALA A 58 -18.25 7.53 -12.44
N TYR A 59 -17.18 7.08 -11.78
CA TYR A 59 -15.86 6.90 -12.37
C TYR A 59 -15.45 5.42 -12.51
N GLY A 60 -16.41 4.50 -12.48
CA GLY A 60 -16.16 3.08 -12.66
C GLY A 60 -15.74 2.33 -11.38
N GLY A 61 -15.79 2.98 -10.22
CA GLY A 61 -15.54 2.33 -8.93
C GLY A 61 -16.76 1.63 -8.35
N LEU A 62 -16.57 0.96 -7.20
CA LEU A 62 -17.63 0.27 -6.48
C LEU A 62 -18.46 1.21 -5.60
N GLY A 63 -18.01 2.45 -5.35
CA GLY A 63 -18.65 3.39 -4.42
C GLY A 63 -18.59 2.96 -2.95
N GLY A 64 -17.68 2.05 -2.61
CA GLY A 64 -17.47 1.56 -1.26
C GLY A 64 -16.76 2.58 -0.36
N ASP A 65 -16.73 2.31 0.93
CA ASP A 65 -16.05 3.14 1.91
C ASP A 65 -14.59 2.71 2.16
N THR A 66 -13.86 3.50 2.93
CA THR A 66 -12.46 3.21 3.29
C THR A 66 -12.33 1.96 4.15
N LEU A 67 -13.37 1.61 4.94
CA LEU A 67 -13.37 0.38 5.71
C LEU A 67 -13.47 -0.85 4.79
N MET A 68 -14.31 -0.82 3.74
CA MET A 68 -14.36 -1.88 2.73
C MET A 68 -12.99 -2.05 2.05
N TYR A 69 -12.39 -0.95 1.63
CA TYR A 69 -11.06 -0.95 1.03
C TYR A 69 -9.98 -1.51 1.98
N ALA A 70 -10.01 -1.14 3.26
CA ALA A 70 -9.08 -1.68 4.25
C ALA A 70 -9.27 -3.18 4.44
N ILE A 71 -10.50 -3.69 4.40
CA ILE A 71 -10.80 -5.13 4.48
C ILE A 71 -10.21 -5.88 3.27
N VAL A 72 -10.34 -5.33 2.06
CA VAL A 72 -9.70 -5.92 0.86
C VAL A 72 -8.18 -5.99 1.04
N GLY A 73 -7.55 -4.88 1.44
CA GLY A 73 -6.10 -4.83 1.71
C GLY A 73 -5.66 -5.82 2.80
N GLU A 74 -6.48 -6.04 3.82
CA GLU A 74 -6.22 -7.03 4.89
C GLU A 74 -6.28 -8.46 4.35
N GLU A 75 -7.32 -8.84 3.59
CA GLU A 75 -7.45 -10.20 3.04
C GLU A 75 -6.36 -10.51 2.01
N LEU A 76 -6.01 -9.56 1.13
CA LEU A 76 -4.87 -9.70 0.22
C LEU A 76 -3.56 -9.89 1.00
N GLY A 77 -3.32 -9.05 2.03
CA GLY A 77 -2.12 -9.13 2.88
C GLY A 77 -2.02 -10.41 3.70
N ARG A 78 -3.15 -11.05 4.03
CA ARG A 78 -3.22 -12.35 4.71
C ARG A 78 -2.57 -13.46 3.89
N VAL A 79 -2.57 -13.33 2.58
CA VAL A 79 -2.04 -14.35 1.65
C VAL A 79 -0.76 -13.87 0.98
N SER A 80 -0.72 -12.64 0.46
CA SER A 80 0.43 -12.09 -0.26
C SER A 80 0.62 -10.61 0.03
N GLY A 81 1.70 -10.27 0.73
CA GLY A 81 2.10 -8.88 0.94
C GLY A 81 2.39 -8.14 -0.36
N SER A 82 2.94 -8.82 -1.36
CA SER A 82 3.28 -8.26 -2.68
C SER A 82 2.03 -7.81 -3.44
N VAL A 83 1.03 -8.70 -3.57
CA VAL A 83 -0.24 -8.36 -4.25
C VAL A 83 -0.93 -7.22 -3.50
N ALA A 84 -1.00 -7.30 -2.16
CA ALA A 84 -1.60 -6.26 -1.34
C ALA A 84 -0.91 -4.90 -1.51
N LEU A 85 0.43 -4.85 -1.56
CA LEU A 85 1.17 -3.60 -1.72
C LEU A 85 0.91 -2.95 -3.08
N SER A 86 0.97 -3.72 -4.18
CA SER A 86 0.66 -3.20 -5.52
C SER A 86 -0.78 -2.70 -5.62
N TYR A 87 -1.74 -3.43 -5.04
CA TYR A 87 -3.14 -3.05 -4.96
C TYR A 87 -3.36 -1.73 -4.20
N VAL A 88 -2.79 -1.60 -2.99
CA VAL A 88 -3.04 -0.38 -2.21
C VAL A 88 -2.28 0.83 -2.75
N ALA A 89 -1.09 0.65 -3.34
CA ALA A 89 -0.37 1.74 -4.00
C ALA A 89 -1.15 2.27 -5.20
N HIS A 90 -1.73 1.38 -6.01
CA HIS A 90 -2.63 1.75 -7.10
C HIS A 90 -3.85 2.53 -6.59
N THR A 91 -4.55 2.01 -5.59
CA THR A 91 -5.84 2.60 -5.16
C THR A 91 -5.64 3.86 -4.34
N SER A 92 -4.82 3.83 -3.25
CA SER A 92 -4.71 4.96 -2.32
C SER A 92 -3.77 6.06 -2.81
N LEU A 93 -2.74 5.73 -3.59
CA LEU A 93 -1.71 6.69 -3.98
C LEU A 93 -1.88 7.22 -5.41
N ALA A 94 -2.54 6.47 -6.31
CA ALA A 94 -2.78 6.92 -7.68
C ALA A 94 -4.26 7.25 -7.94
N SER A 95 -5.19 6.30 -7.73
CA SER A 95 -6.60 6.50 -8.05
C SER A 95 -7.27 7.54 -7.14
N LYS A 96 -7.08 7.44 -5.83
CA LYS A 96 -7.73 8.37 -4.87
C LYS A 96 -7.31 9.83 -5.01
N PRO A 97 -6.03 10.18 -5.24
CA PRO A 97 -5.66 11.56 -5.55
C PRO A 97 -6.27 12.09 -6.84
N LEU A 98 -6.40 11.28 -7.90
CA LEU A 98 -7.12 11.67 -9.12
C LEU A 98 -8.58 11.96 -8.84
N GLU A 99 -9.26 11.15 -8.03
CA GLU A 99 -10.62 11.41 -7.61
C GLU A 99 -10.77 12.73 -6.84
N LEU A 100 -9.85 12.99 -5.90
CA LEU A 100 -9.92 14.14 -5.00
C LEU A 100 -9.54 15.47 -5.65
N PHE A 101 -8.62 15.46 -6.60
CA PHE A 101 -7.98 16.68 -7.11
C PHE A 101 -8.08 16.82 -8.63
N GLY A 102 -8.48 15.79 -9.36
CA GLY A 102 -8.58 15.80 -10.81
C GLY A 102 -9.78 16.60 -11.33
N THR A 103 -9.64 17.18 -12.52
CA THR A 103 -10.76 17.69 -13.30
C THR A 103 -11.61 16.55 -13.82
N GLU A 104 -12.82 16.83 -14.31
CA GLU A 104 -13.69 15.79 -14.88
C GLU A 104 -13.06 15.13 -16.12
N GLU A 105 -12.30 15.88 -16.91
CA GLU A 105 -11.55 15.36 -18.06
C GLU A 105 -10.42 14.43 -17.62
N GLN A 106 -9.68 14.82 -16.58
CA GLN A 106 -8.62 13.98 -15.98
C GLN A 106 -9.20 12.70 -15.39
N LYS A 107 -10.32 12.79 -14.67
CA LYS A 107 -10.98 11.61 -14.11
C LYS A 107 -11.49 10.67 -15.20
N ALA A 108 -12.09 11.22 -16.26
CA ALA A 108 -12.56 10.41 -17.39
C ALA A 108 -11.41 9.70 -18.12
N ARG A 109 -10.25 10.35 -18.24
CA ARG A 109 -9.09 9.81 -18.98
C ARG A 109 -8.26 8.82 -18.17
N TRP A 110 -7.98 9.11 -16.88
CA TRP A 110 -7.05 8.31 -16.07
C TRP A 110 -7.70 7.61 -14.88
N LEU A 111 -8.66 8.23 -14.17
CA LEU A 111 -9.26 7.60 -13.00
C LEU A 111 -10.16 6.43 -13.38
N ARG A 112 -11.00 6.58 -14.42
CA ARG A 112 -11.91 5.52 -14.84
C ARG A 112 -11.17 4.22 -15.23
N PRO A 113 -10.16 4.22 -16.11
CA PRO A 113 -9.43 3.01 -16.44
C PRO A 113 -8.72 2.37 -15.23
N LEU A 114 -8.21 3.21 -14.29
CA LEU A 114 -7.65 2.72 -13.04
C LEU A 114 -8.72 2.02 -12.19
N ALA A 115 -9.89 2.64 -12.00
CA ALA A 115 -10.98 2.09 -11.19
C ALA A 115 -11.56 0.80 -11.79
N GLU A 116 -11.63 0.71 -13.11
CA GLU A 116 -12.07 -0.48 -13.86
C GLU A 116 -10.96 -1.57 -13.97
N GLY A 117 -9.71 -1.26 -13.55
CA GLY A 117 -8.61 -2.22 -13.56
C GLY A 117 -7.96 -2.45 -14.92
N GLU A 118 -8.14 -1.54 -15.90
CA GLU A 118 -7.50 -1.67 -17.22
C GLU A 118 -5.98 -1.61 -17.12
N TYR A 119 -5.45 -0.86 -16.15
CA TYR A 119 -4.03 -0.78 -15.78
C TYR A 119 -3.84 -0.31 -14.35
N LEU A 120 -2.62 -0.46 -13.81
CA LEU A 120 -2.29 0.06 -12.50
C LEU A 120 -1.81 1.51 -12.55
N GLY A 121 -1.89 2.18 -11.38
CA GLY A 121 -1.29 3.49 -11.19
C GLY A 121 -0.08 3.46 -10.27
N GLY A 122 0.79 4.47 -10.43
CA GLY A 122 1.96 4.71 -9.60
C GLY A 122 1.95 6.10 -8.97
N TRP A 123 2.77 6.29 -7.92
CA TRP A 123 2.94 7.57 -7.23
C TRP A 123 4.42 7.84 -6.94
N ALA A 124 4.96 8.87 -7.56
CA ALA A 124 6.38 9.18 -7.57
C ALA A 124 6.68 10.43 -6.73
N LEU A 125 6.97 10.21 -5.44
CA LEU A 125 7.37 11.24 -4.47
C LEU A 125 8.86 11.15 -4.15
N THR A 126 9.30 9.99 -3.66
CA THR A 126 10.64 9.75 -3.10
C THR A 126 11.74 9.89 -4.15
N GLU A 127 12.89 10.44 -3.74
CA GLU A 127 14.09 10.58 -4.57
C GLU A 127 15.31 9.95 -3.88
N PRO A 128 16.42 9.73 -4.59
CA PRO A 128 17.65 9.20 -4.00
C PRO A 128 18.16 10.02 -2.80
N GLY A 129 17.95 11.35 -2.82
CA GLY A 129 18.35 12.27 -1.76
C GLY A 129 17.25 12.60 -0.74
N SER A 130 15.98 12.29 -1.03
CA SER A 130 14.82 12.79 -0.30
C SER A 130 13.81 11.67 -0.03
N GLY A 131 13.81 11.13 1.18
CA GLY A 131 12.88 10.11 1.65
C GLY A 131 11.99 10.60 2.76
N SER A 132 12.46 10.57 4.03
CA SER A 132 11.69 11.06 5.19
C SER A 132 11.47 12.57 5.16
N ASP A 133 12.42 13.32 4.60
CA ASP A 133 12.24 14.73 4.24
C ASP A 133 11.79 14.84 2.78
N ALA A 134 10.57 14.39 2.51
CA ALA A 134 10.03 14.30 1.16
C ALA A 134 9.81 15.65 0.47
N SER A 135 9.89 16.74 1.21
CA SER A 135 9.77 18.09 0.66
C SER A 135 11.08 18.64 0.07
N ASP A 136 12.22 18.08 0.45
CA ASP A 136 13.55 18.47 -0.06
C ASP A 136 13.89 17.69 -1.34
N MET A 137 12.99 17.77 -2.33
CA MET A 137 13.12 17.06 -3.61
C MET A 137 13.86 17.89 -4.65
N ASP A 138 14.60 17.22 -5.53
CA ASP A 138 15.39 17.82 -6.61
C ASP A 138 14.67 17.84 -7.97
N THR A 139 13.67 16.96 -8.20
CA THR A 139 12.90 16.94 -9.44
C THR A 139 12.23 18.28 -9.68
N ARG A 140 12.41 18.84 -10.89
CA ARG A 140 11.91 20.15 -11.32
C ARG A 140 10.87 19.99 -12.41
N ALA A 141 9.92 20.92 -12.43
CA ALA A 141 9.00 21.15 -13.53
C ALA A 141 9.07 22.63 -13.93
N GLU A 142 9.54 22.90 -15.12
CA GLU A 142 9.68 24.25 -15.65
C GLU A 142 8.66 24.48 -16.77
N GLN A 143 8.03 25.68 -16.78
CA GLN A 143 7.06 26.01 -17.82
C GLN A 143 7.81 26.50 -19.08
N ASP A 144 7.50 25.89 -20.24
CA ASP A 144 8.02 26.25 -21.53
C ASP A 144 6.85 26.48 -22.53
N GLY A 145 6.36 27.72 -22.60
CA GLY A 145 5.13 28.05 -23.33
C GLY A 145 3.89 27.50 -22.66
N ASP A 146 3.18 26.64 -23.35
CA ASP A 146 1.94 25.96 -22.88
C ASP A 146 2.22 24.54 -22.37
N GLU A 147 3.50 24.19 -22.15
CA GLU A 147 3.92 22.89 -21.66
C GLU A 147 4.71 23.00 -20.35
N TRP A 148 4.72 21.90 -19.60
CA TRP A 148 5.63 21.67 -18.49
C TRP A 148 6.74 20.73 -18.93
N VAL A 149 7.98 21.00 -18.52
CA VAL A 149 9.14 20.14 -18.78
C VAL A 149 9.64 19.60 -17.45
N LEU A 150 9.55 18.29 -17.27
CA LEU A 150 9.96 17.62 -16.05
C LEU A 150 11.34 17.00 -16.20
N ASN A 151 12.19 17.24 -15.20
CA ASN A 151 13.55 16.69 -15.12
C ASN A 151 13.84 16.21 -13.70
N GLY A 152 14.35 14.98 -13.54
CA GLY A 152 14.72 14.43 -12.23
C GLY A 152 14.75 12.92 -12.19
N THR A 153 14.92 12.39 -10.96
CA THR A 153 14.94 10.94 -10.70
C THR A 153 14.06 10.65 -9.50
N LYS A 154 13.17 9.65 -9.60
CA LYS A 154 12.36 9.17 -8.50
C LYS A 154 12.74 7.75 -8.15
N GLN A 155 12.68 7.40 -6.86
CA GLN A 155 13.16 6.13 -6.35
C GLN A 155 12.10 5.42 -5.49
N PHE A 156 12.13 4.09 -5.51
CA PHE A 156 11.20 3.22 -4.78
C PHE A 156 9.73 3.40 -5.20
N ILE A 157 9.49 3.59 -6.49
CA ILE A 157 8.15 3.81 -7.03
C ILE A 157 7.48 2.46 -7.30
N THR A 158 6.47 2.13 -6.51
CA THR A 158 5.68 0.90 -6.68
C THR A 158 4.88 0.97 -7.98
N ASN A 159 4.82 -0.14 -8.71
CA ASN A 159 4.08 -0.36 -9.96
C ASN A 159 4.60 0.43 -11.19
N ALA A 160 5.63 1.29 -11.10
CA ALA A 160 5.98 2.20 -12.20
C ALA A 160 6.28 1.51 -13.55
N ASN A 161 6.71 0.24 -13.54
CA ASN A 161 6.98 -0.54 -14.76
C ASN A 161 5.75 -1.26 -15.35
N VAL A 162 4.62 -1.21 -14.66
CA VAL A 162 3.33 -1.82 -15.06
C VAL A 162 2.18 -0.81 -15.01
N ALA A 163 2.51 0.46 -14.73
CA ALA A 163 1.52 1.52 -14.58
C ALA A 163 1.17 2.14 -15.93
N GLY A 164 -0.12 2.39 -16.20
CA GLY A 164 -0.58 3.23 -17.30
C GLY A 164 -0.62 4.71 -16.94
N SER A 165 -0.48 5.07 -15.65
CA SER A 165 -0.30 6.45 -15.22
C SER A 165 0.49 6.54 -13.92
N VAL A 166 1.36 7.56 -13.81
CA VAL A 166 2.17 7.85 -12.62
C VAL A 166 1.98 9.30 -12.20
N LEU A 167 1.58 9.49 -10.93
CA LEU A 167 1.49 10.83 -10.35
C LEU A 167 2.86 11.27 -9.85
N VAL A 168 3.48 12.23 -10.51
CA VAL A 168 4.84 12.70 -10.23
C VAL A 168 4.80 14.02 -9.47
N LYS A 169 5.49 14.09 -8.33
CA LYS A 169 5.73 15.33 -7.58
C LYS A 169 6.99 16.02 -8.09
N ALA A 170 6.89 17.30 -8.40
CA ALA A 170 8.03 18.11 -8.85
C ALA A 170 7.95 19.53 -8.28
N VAL A 171 9.11 20.18 -8.15
CA VAL A 171 9.20 21.58 -7.73
C VAL A 171 8.99 22.48 -8.93
N THR A 172 7.96 23.31 -8.85
CA THR A 172 7.62 24.35 -9.83
C THR A 172 8.13 25.75 -9.42
N ASP A 173 8.29 25.99 -8.10
CA ASP A 173 8.90 27.21 -7.56
C ASP A 173 9.89 26.87 -6.43
N PRO A 174 11.21 26.85 -6.71
CA PRO A 174 12.22 26.54 -5.70
C PRO A 174 12.28 27.53 -4.53
N GLY A 175 11.71 28.73 -4.70
CA GLY A 175 11.69 29.77 -3.66
C GLY A 175 10.53 29.68 -2.66
N ALA A 176 9.50 28.91 -2.99
CA ALA A 176 8.25 28.86 -2.23
C ALA A 176 8.19 27.73 -1.16
N GLY A 177 9.23 26.89 -1.04
CA GLY A 177 9.25 25.77 -0.10
C GLY A 177 8.12 24.76 -0.39
N TYR A 178 7.28 24.45 0.61
CA TYR A 178 6.16 23.52 0.43
C TYR A 178 5.15 23.96 -0.65
N ASP A 179 4.91 25.26 -0.76
CA ASP A 179 3.98 25.84 -1.74
C ASP A 179 4.58 25.88 -3.16
N GLY A 180 5.83 25.44 -3.32
CA GLY A 180 6.51 25.33 -4.62
C GLY A 180 6.41 23.93 -5.23
N ILE A 181 5.71 22.99 -4.63
CA ILE A 181 5.58 21.61 -5.11
C ILE A 181 4.23 21.44 -5.83
N SER A 182 4.27 20.82 -7.01
CA SER A 182 3.10 20.51 -7.83
C SER A 182 3.04 19.02 -8.17
N THR A 183 1.91 18.55 -8.66
CA THR A 183 1.70 17.15 -9.06
C THR A 183 1.36 17.09 -10.53
N PHE A 184 2.00 16.18 -11.26
CA PHE A 184 1.78 15.96 -12.68
C PHE A 184 1.36 14.53 -12.95
N ILE A 185 0.46 14.34 -13.92
CA ILE A 185 0.04 13.02 -14.42
C ILE A 185 0.96 12.69 -15.60
N VAL A 186 1.78 11.67 -15.44
CA VAL A 186 2.67 11.16 -16.50
C VAL A 186 2.13 9.82 -16.99
N ASP A 187 2.04 9.68 -18.30
CA ASP A 187 1.70 8.45 -19.00
C ASP A 187 2.98 7.78 -19.48
N PRO A 188 3.41 6.65 -18.91
CA PRO A 188 4.69 6.02 -19.27
C PRO A 188 4.80 5.60 -20.73
N ASP A 189 3.68 5.34 -21.40
CA ASP A 189 3.64 4.89 -22.80
C ASP A 189 3.56 6.04 -23.80
N GLU A 190 2.98 7.18 -23.43
CA GLU A 190 2.77 8.32 -24.31
C GLU A 190 3.81 9.45 -24.15
N ASP A 191 4.37 9.61 -22.93
CA ASP A 191 5.22 10.75 -22.60
C ASP A 191 6.71 10.40 -22.78
N ASP A 192 7.30 10.86 -23.88
CA ASP A 192 8.74 10.67 -24.16
C ASP A 192 9.61 11.23 -23.02
N GLY A 193 10.70 10.53 -22.69
CA GLY A 193 11.64 10.91 -21.63
C GLY A 193 11.34 10.30 -20.25
N PHE A 194 10.21 9.61 -20.09
CA PHE A 194 9.98 8.75 -18.93
C PHE A 194 10.66 7.39 -19.14
N GLU A 195 11.51 6.97 -18.19
CA GLU A 195 12.19 5.68 -18.26
C GLU A 195 12.25 5.00 -16.90
N VAL A 196 11.89 3.71 -16.83
CA VAL A 196 12.18 2.86 -15.68
C VAL A 196 13.62 2.37 -15.78
N THR A 197 14.50 2.94 -14.97
CA THR A 197 15.95 2.66 -15.01
C THR A 197 16.33 1.43 -14.22
N THR A 198 15.57 1.11 -13.16
CA THR A 198 15.85 -0.03 -12.29
C THR A 198 14.55 -0.59 -11.71
N VAL A 199 14.42 -1.90 -11.67
CA VAL A 199 13.47 -2.62 -10.81
C VAL A 199 14.28 -3.27 -9.69
N TRP A 200 14.03 -2.88 -8.44
CA TRP A 200 14.86 -3.28 -7.30
C TRP A 200 14.58 -4.71 -6.84
N ASP A 201 15.64 -5.50 -6.66
CA ASP A 201 15.60 -6.71 -5.86
C ASP A 201 15.48 -6.33 -4.39
N LYS A 202 14.57 -7.00 -3.66
CA LYS A 202 14.25 -6.63 -2.28
C LYS A 202 14.38 -7.81 -1.33
N MET A 203 14.39 -7.53 -0.05
CA MET A 203 14.34 -8.53 1.02
C MET A 203 13.05 -9.35 0.99
N GLY A 204 11.93 -8.73 0.64
CA GLY A 204 10.59 -9.31 0.48
C GLY A 204 9.76 -8.46 -0.46
N LEU A 205 8.48 -8.81 -0.64
CA LEU A 205 7.58 -8.12 -1.55
C LEU A 205 8.10 -8.10 -3.00
N ASN A 206 8.75 -9.18 -3.43
CA ASN A 206 9.44 -9.23 -4.71
C ASN A 206 8.48 -9.31 -5.90
N ALA A 207 7.27 -9.84 -5.70
CA ALA A 207 6.22 -9.84 -6.72
C ALA A 207 5.50 -8.47 -6.86
N SER A 208 5.81 -7.48 -6.00
CA SER A 208 5.40 -6.09 -6.16
C SER A 208 6.57 -5.30 -6.74
N PRO A 209 6.55 -4.86 -7.98
CA PRO A 209 7.66 -4.14 -8.56
C PRO A 209 7.87 -2.80 -7.86
N THR A 210 9.12 -2.48 -7.58
CA THR A 210 9.54 -1.21 -6.96
C THR A 210 10.65 -0.63 -7.80
N CYS A 211 10.42 0.53 -8.40
CA CYS A 211 11.23 1.05 -9.48
C CYS A 211 11.98 2.32 -9.10
N GLU A 212 13.08 2.55 -9.80
CA GLU A 212 13.67 3.86 -10.04
C GLU A 212 13.21 4.33 -11.41
N ILE A 213 12.79 5.60 -11.51
CA ILE A 213 12.42 6.23 -12.77
C ILE A 213 13.26 7.47 -13.02
N SER A 214 13.61 7.67 -14.28
CA SER A 214 14.24 8.89 -14.80
C SER A 214 13.23 9.72 -15.59
N LEU A 215 13.28 11.02 -15.40
CA LEU A 215 12.55 12.02 -16.17
C LEU A 215 13.59 12.88 -16.88
N ASP A 216 13.67 12.80 -18.20
CA ASP A 216 14.65 13.54 -19.03
C ASP A 216 13.89 14.33 -20.09
N ASP A 217 13.69 15.63 -19.82
CA ASP A 217 12.90 16.55 -20.63
C ASP A 217 11.48 16.03 -20.96
N VAL A 218 10.80 15.40 -19.98
CA VAL A 218 9.41 14.95 -20.15
C VAL A 218 8.51 16.14 -20.35
N ARG A 219 7.91 16.26 -21.55
CA ARG A 219 7.05 17.38 -21.95
C ARG A 219 5.59 17.03 -21.77
N LEU A 220 4.92 17.80 -20.94
CA LEU A 220 3.52 17.60 -20.58
C LEU A 220 2.70 18.85 -20.91
N PRO A 221 1.55 18.73 -21.58
CA PRO A 221 0.63 19.85 -21.75
C PRO A 221 0.04 20.30 -20.39
N GLU A 222 -0.49 21.51 -20.33
CA GLU A 222 -1.02 22.12 -19.09
C GLU A 222 -2.07 21.25 -18.39
N ASP A 223 -2.86 20.51 -19.14
CA ASP A 223 -3.93 19.64 -18.60
C ASP A 223 -3.41 18.38 -17.83
N ARG A 224 -2.08 18.18 -17.82
CA ARG A 224 -1.42 17.15 -17.02
C ARG A 224 -1.12 17.60 -15.58
N LEU A 225 -1.28 18.88 -15.25
CA LEU A 225 -1.18 19.37 -13.87
C LEU A 225 -2.39 18.90 -13.08
N LEU A 226 -2.17 18.22 -11.97
CA LEU A 226 -3.23 17.74 -11.07
C LEU A 226 -3.52 18.80 -9.99
N GLY A 227 -4.70 19.41 -10.03
CA GLY A 227 -5.05 20.55 -9.19
C GLY A 227 -4.37 21.84 -9.68
N GLU A 228 -3.95 22.71 -8.75
CA GLU A 228 -3.31 23.98 -9.06
C GLU A 228 -1.80 23.94 -8.80
N VAL A 229 -1.04 24.85 -9.42
CA VAL A 229 0.39 25.02 -9.15
C VAL A 229 0.62 25.32 -7.67
N GLY A 230 1.53 24.58 -7.04
CA GLY A 230 1.88 24.75 -5.62
C GLY A 230 1.03 23.95 -4.62
N GLU A 231 0.00 23.25 -5.07
CA GLU A 231 -0.85 22.43 -4.18
C GLU A 231 -0.29 21.03 -3.87
N GLY A 232 0.79 20.63 -4.52
CA GLY A 232 1.32 19.27 -4.46
C GLY A 232 1.63 18.78 -3.05
N TRP A 233 2.07 19.66 -2.14
CA TRP A 233 2.35 19.24 -0.76
C TRP A 233 1.08 19.01 0.07
N GLU A 234 0.05 19.84 -0.08
CA GLU A 234 -1.26 19.62 0.57
C GLU A 234 -1.93 18.34 0.06
N GLN A 235 -1.84 18.10 -1.25
CA GLN A 235 -2.29 16.83 -1.84
C GLN A 235 -1.53 15.64 -1.23
N THR A 236 -0.18 15.75 -1.09
CA THR A 236 0.65 14.72 -0.46
C THR A 236 0.20 14.38 0.95
N LYS A 237 -0.07 15.37 1.79
CA LYS A 237 -0.54 15.14 3.17
C LYS A 237 -1.87 14.39 3.21
N LYS A 238 -2.83 14.80 2.38
CA LYS A 238 -4.15 14.15 2.30
C LYS A 238 -4.04 12.71 1.76
N THR A 239 -3.20 12.50 0.75
CA THR A 239 -2.93 11.17 0.19
C THR A 239 -2.32 10.24 1.24
N LEU A 240 -1.32 10.70 1.98
CA LEU A 240 -0.65 9.90 3.02
C LEU A 240 -1.56 9.57 4.22
N ASP A 241 -2.56 10.39 4.54
CA ASP A 241 -3.52 10.06 5.60
C ASP A 241 -4.34 8.80 5.24
N GLY A 242 -4.77 8.67 3.97
CA GLY A 242 -5.39 7.45 3.45
C GLY A 242 -4.41 6.29 3.29
N GLY A 243 -3.22 6.56 2.75
CA GLY A 243 -2.17 5.57 2.54
C GLY A 243 -1.70 4.88 3.83
N ARG A 244 -1.63 5.60 4.96
CA ARG A 244 -1.31 4.99 6.26
C ARG A 244 -2.37 3.98 6.71
N ILE A 245 -3.65 4.22 6.41
CA ILE A 245 -4.74 3.26 6.70
C ILE A 245 -4.54 1.99 5.88
N SER A 246 -4.19 2.11 4.60
CA SER A 246 -3.97 0.95 3.74
C SER A 246 -2.74 0.13 4.13
N ILE A 247 -1.62 0.78 4.52
CA ILE A 247 -0.45 0.08 5.05
C ILE A 247 -0.78 -0.63 6.38
N ALA A 248 -1.60 -0.01 7.25
CA ALA A 248 -2.08 -0.66 8.47
C ALA A 248 -2.94 -1.89 8.15
N ALA A 249 -3.77 -1.84 7.10
CA ALA A 249 -4.59 -2.96 6.65
C ALA A 249 -3.73 -4.13 6.14
N ILE A 250 -2.77 -3.88 5.23
CA ILE A 250 -1.81 -4.91 4.77
C ILE A 250 -1.07 -5.51 5.97
N SER A 251 -0.58 -4.67 6.88
CA SER A 251 0.15 -5.12 8.07
C SER A 251 -0.70 -6.04 8.95
N THR A 252 -1.98 -5.71 9.11
CA THR A 252 -2.94 -6.55 9.84
C THR A 252 -3.13 -7.89 9.14
N GLY A 253 -3.25 -7.89 7.81
CA GLY A 253 -3.32 -9.09 6.98
C GLY A 253 -2.07 -9.98 7.11
N LEU A 254 -0.87 -9.39 6.99
CA LEU A 254 0.40 -10.12 7.19
C LEU A 254 0.48 -10.76 8.58
N ALA A 255 0.04 -10.04 9.63
CA ALA A 255 -0.04 -10.59 10.98
C ALA A 255 -1.02 -11.74 11.06
N GLN A 256 -2.21 -11.61 10.45
CA GLN A 256 -3.23 -12.65 10.42
C GLN A 256 -2.74 -13.91 9.72
N GLY A 257 -2.19 -13.80 8.50
CA GLY A 257 -1.65 -14.93 7.74
C GLY A 257 -0.52 -15.65 8.49
N ALA A 258 0.45 -14.89 9.01
CA ALA A 258 1.52 -15.46 9.83
C ALA A 258 0.99 -16.21 11.07
N TYR A 259 -0.01 -15.64 11.75
CA TYR A 259 -0.67 -16.30 12.88
C TYR A 259 -1.38 -17.59 12.49
N GLU A 260 -2.14 -17.58 11.38
CA GLU A 260 -2.89 -18.77 10.90
C GLU A 260 -1.95 -19.92 10.57
N HIS A 261 -0.86 -19.68 9.85
CA HIS A 261 0.15 -20.70 9.57
C HIS A 261 0.79 -21.27 10.84
N ALA A 262 1.18 -20.41 11.79
CA ALA A 262 1.76 -20.84 13.06
C ALA A 262 0.77 -21.65 13.90
N HIS A 263 -0.49 -21.20 13.95
CA HIS A 263 -1.55 -21.85 14.69
C HIS A 263 -1.87 -23.24 14.12
N ALA A 264 -2.04 -23.38 12.80
CA ALA A 264 -2.28 -24.65 12.14
C ALA A 264 -1.13 -25.62 12.39
N TYR A 265 0.10 -25.21 12.08
CA TYR A 265 1.30 -26.02 12.30
C TYR A 265 1.43 -26.49 13.77
N SER A 266 1.15 -25.63 14.74
CA SER A 266 1.30 -25.95 16.15
C SER A 266 0.34 -27.02 16.65
N LYS A 267 -0.80 -27.22 15.95
CA LYS A 267 -1.78 -28.27 16.25
C LYS A 267 -1.40 -29.63 15.68
N GLU A 268 -0.69 -29.64 14.54
CA GLU A 268 -0.29 -30.85 13.83
C GLU A 268 1.08 -31.35 14.28
N ARG A 269 2.03 -30.44 14.52
CA ARG A 269 3.38 -30.80 14.92
C ARG A 269 3.43 -31.32 16.35
N GLU A 270 3.93 -32.55 16.51
CA GLU A 270 4.11 -33.18 17.81
C GLU A 270 5.59 -33.20 18.24
N GLN A 271 5.82 -32.94 19.52
CA GLN A 271 7.07 -33.16 20.21
C GLN A 271 6.78 -33.62 21.67
N PHE A 272 7.65 -34.45 22.20
CA PHE A 272 7.49 -35.01 23.55
C PHE A 272 6.10 -35.67 23.78
N GLY A 273 5.55 -36.32 22.70
CA GLY A 273 4.32 -37.10 22.71
C GLY A 273 3.02 -36.28 22.72
N LYS A 274 3.04 -34.99 22.34
CA LYS A 274 1.85 -34.17 22.20
C LYS A 274 2.05 -33.02 21.20
N PRO A 275 0.94 -32.47 20.61
CA PRO A 275 1.00 -31.28 19.79
C PRO A 275 1.69 -30.11 20.50
N ILE A 276 2.52 -29.33 19.75
CA ILE A 276 3.34 -28.28 20.36
C ILE A 276 2.50 -27.14 20.94
N CYS A 277 1.29 -26.89 20.46
CA CYS A 277 0.36 -25.91 21.03
C CYS A 277 -0.05 -26.25 22.49
N LYS A 278 0.22 -27.47 22.98
CA LYS A 278 -0.03 -27.89 24.36
C LYS A 278 1.11 -27.52 25.33
N PHE A 279 2.19 -26.92 24.85
CA PHE A 279 3.24 -26.36 25.68
C PHE A 279 2.97 -24.89 25.98
N ASP A 280 3.12 -24.49 27.22
CA ASP A 280 2.78 -23.15 27.70
C ASP A 280 3.52 -22.05 26.88
N ALA A 281 4.81 -22.24 26.61
CA ALA A 281 5.61 -21.28 25.83
C ALA A 281 5.10 -21.07 24.39
N ILE A 282 4.56 -22.12 23.74
CA ILE A 282 3.97 -22.00 22.40
C ILE A 282 2.58 -21.39 22.48
N ARG A 283 1.77 -21.86 23.44
CA ARG A 283 0.42 -21.32 23.66
C ARG A 283 0.47 -19.82 23.94
N ASP A 284 1.38 -19.37 24.81
CA ASP A 284 1.51 -17.97 25.19
C ASP A 284 1.94 -17.11 23.99
N LYS A 285 2.83 -17.62 23.10
CA LYS A 285 3.15 -16.96 21.81
C LYS A 285 1.89 -16.81 20.94
N LEU A 286 1.16 -17.89 20.71
CA LEU A 286 -0.05 -17.86 19.87
C LEU A 286 -1.11 -16.88 20.40
N VAL A 287 -1.30 -16.84 21.72
CA VAL A 287 -2.20 -15.86 22.35
C VAL A 287 -1.72 -14.43 22.14
N ASP A 288 -0.41 -14.19 22.26
CA ASP A 288 0.17 -12.85 22.05
C ASP A 288 0.12 -12.41 20.59
N MET A 289 0.36 -13.34 19.64
CA MET A 289 0.19 -13.12 18.21
C MET A 289 -1.24 -12.69 17.88
N HIS A 290 -2.24 -13.48 18.31
CA HIS A 290 -3.66 -13.17 18.11
C HIS A 290 -4.03 -11.81 18.70
N ARG A 291 -3.63 -11.54 19.94
CA ARG A 291 -3.89 -10.27 20.62
C ARG A 291 -3.32 -9.06 19.86
N LYS A 292 -2.12 -9.19 19.31
CA LYS A 292 -1.50 -8.11 18.52
C LYS A 292 -2.25 -7.87 17.21
N THR A 293 -2.64 -8.93 16.52
CA THR A 293 -3.42 -8.86 15.28
C THR A 293 -4.77 -8.18 15.51
N GLU A 294 -5.52 -8.58 16.54
CA GLU A 294 -6.81 -7.97 16.88
C GLU A 294 -6.69 -6.48 17.24
N ARG A 295 -5.64 -6.12 17.98
CA ARG A 295 -5.39 -4.72 18.32
C ARG A 295 -5.08 -3.88 17.06
N ALA A 296 -4.25 -4.39 16.17
CA ALA A 296 -3.92 -3.74 14.89
C ALA A 296 -5.20 -3.53 14.05
N ARG A 297 -6.02 -4.58 13.91
CA ARG A 297 -7.31 -4.53 13.20
C ARG A 297 -8.23 -3.45 13.75
N LEU A 298 -8.42 -3.40 15.07
CA LEU A 298 -9.28 -2.42 15.71
C LEU A 298 -8.81 -0.97 15.48
N LEU A 299 -7.50 -0.72 15.50
CA LEU A 299 -6.96 0.61 15.22
C LEU A 299 -7.11 0.99 13.75
N THR A 300 -6.88 0.05 12.84
CA THR A 300 -7.06 0.24 11.39
C THR A 300 -8.52 0.54 11.06
N HIS A 301 -9.45 -0.29 11.50
CA HIS A 301 -10.89 -0.07 11.27
C HIS A 301 -11.38 1.24 11.90
N LYS A 302 -10.90 1.58 13.10
CA LYS A 302 -11.21 2.88 13.72
C LYS A 302 -10.76 4.05 12.85
N ALA A 303 -9.54 4.00 12.30
CA ALA A 303 -9.02 5.06 11.44
C ALA A 303 -9.84 5.18 10.14
N ALA A 304 -10.17 4.03 9.51
CA ALA A 304 -11.00 3.97 8.31
C ALA A 304 -12.39 4.56 8.55
N CYS A 305 -13.12 4.10 9.57
CA CYS A 305 -14.45 4.62 9.91
C CYS A 305 -14.45 6.12 10.21
N ARG A 306 -13.39 6.66 10.84
CA ARG A 306 -13.29 8.10 11.08
C ARG A 306 -13.07 8.88 9.78
N TYR A 307 -12.25 8.33 8.88
CA TYR A 307 -12.02 8.91 7.56
C TYR A 307 -13.33 8.99 6.76
N ASP A 308 -14.11 7.91 6.72
CA ASP A 308 -15.41 7.84 6.04
C ASP A 308 -16.45 8.81 6.63
N ASN A 309 -16.34 9.14 7.93
CA ASN A 309 -17.15 10.18 8.57
C ASN A 309 -16.63 11.61 8.33
N GLY A 310 -15.69 11.83 7.41
CA GLY A 310 -15.15 13.13 7.05
C GLY A 310 -14.32 13.80 8.16
N GLN A 311 -13.81 13.03 9.12
CA GLN A 311 -13.00 13.54 10.21
C GLN A 311 -11.52 13.61 9.78
N THR A 312 -10.77 14.55 10.34
CA THR A 312 -9.31 14.56 10.24
C THR A 312 -8.76 13.33 10.96
N VAL A 313 -7.93 12.53 10.27
CA VAL A 313 -7.44 11.23 10.76
C VAL A 313 -5.91 11.14 10.83
N THR A 314 -5.21 12.26 10.72
CA THR A 314 -3.74 12.29 10.71
C THR A 314 -3.14 11.55 11.92
N GLN A 315 -3.69 11.76 13.12
CA GLN A 315 -3.26 11.04 14.31
C GLN A 315 -3.67 9.56 14.28
N GLU A 316 -4.92 9.26 13.95
CA GLU A 316 -5.46 7.90 13.96
C GLU A 316 -4.81 7.01 12.91
N SER A 317 -4.59 7.53 11.70
CA SER A 317 -3.92 6.80 10.62
C SER A 317 -2.45 6.51 10.97
N ALA A 318 -1.74 7.48 11.56
CA ALA A 318 -0.38 7.29 12.04
C ALA A 318 -0.29 6.25 13.17
N LEU A 319 -1.23 6.28 14.14
CA LEU A 319 -1.33 5.30 15.21
C LEU A 319 -1.62 3.88 14.67
N ALA A 320 -2.56 3.77 13.74
CA ALA A 320 -2.91 2.49 13.14
C ALA A 320 -1.72 1.90 12.38
N LYS A 321 -1.05 2.71 11.54
CA LYS A 321 0.13 2.30 10.76
C LYS A 321 1.29 1.87 11.65
N LEU A 322 1.62 2.63 12.66
CA LEU A 322 2.70 2.34 13.60
C LEU A 322 2.44 1.01 14.34
N ASP A 323 1.27 0.88 14.95
CA ASP A 323 0.93 -0.32 15.74
C ASP A 323 0.82 -1.57 14.88
N ALA A 324 0.16 -1.48 13.70
CA ALA A 324 -0.04 -2.62 12.81
C ALA A 324 1.28 -3.11 12.19
N SER A 325 2.17 -2.21 11.75
CA SER A 325 3.46 -2.59 11.17
C SER A 325 4.39 -3.27 12.18
N GLU A 326 4.45 -2.75 13.41
CA GLU A 326 5.21 -3.39 14.49
C GLU A 326 4.60 -4.74 14.91
N ALA A 327 3.26 -4.84 14.93
CA ALA A 327 2.55 -6.08 15.20
C ALA A 327 2.85 -7.13 14.12
N ALA A 328 2.76 -6.76 12.83
CA ALA A 328 3.03 -7.64 11.70
C ALA A 328 4.44 -8.25 11.80
N ARG A 329 5.45 -7.41 11.98
CA ARG A 329 6.83 -7.87 12.12
C ARG A 329 6.99 -8.83 13.30
N LYS A 330 6.43 -8.48 14.47
CA LYS A 330 6.57 -9.31 15.68
C LYS A 330 5.79 -10.62 15.58
N VAL A 331 4.60 -10.62 14.98
CA VAL A 331 3.79 -11.82 14.77
C VAL A 331 4.47 -12.75 13.76
N ALA A 332 4.99 -12.21 12.66
CA ALA A 332 5.72 -13.00 11.66
C ALA A 332 7.03 -13.60 12.23
N GLU A 333 7.78 -12.84 13.04
CA GLU A 333 8.94 -13.35 13.78
C GLU A 333 8.56 -14.54 14.69
N ASP A 334 7.47 -14.41 15.45
CA ASP A 334 6.99 -15.46 16.33
C ASP A 334 6.45 -16.67 15.55
N ALA A 335 5.87 -16.47 14.36
CA ALA A 335 5.44 -17.55 13.47
C ALA A 335 6.64 -18.39 12.99
N VAL A 336 7.72 -17.73 12.52
CA VAL A 336 8.99 -18.41 12.18
C VAL A 336 9.49 -19.21 13.39
N GLN A 337 9.47 -18.63 14.59
CA GLN A 337 9.93 -19.29 15.81
C GLN A 337 9.06 -20.49 16.20
N VAL A 338 7.74 -20.44 16.00
CA VAL A 338 6.81 -21.56 16.29
C VAL A 338 7.07 -22.73 15.36
N LEU A 339 7.36 -22.49 14.07
CA LEU A 339 7.71 -23.54 13.12
C LEU A 339 9.13 -24.06 13.32
N GLY A 340 9.99 -23.32 14.02
CA GLY A 340 11.40 -23.70 14.26
C GLY A 340 12.19 -23.79 12.95
N GLY A 341 12.95 -24.86 12.74
CA GLY A 341 13.74 -25.05 11.53
C GLY A 341 12.96 -24.96 10.23
N TYR A 342 11.74 -25.45 10.20
CA TYR A 342 10.85 -25.32 9.03
C TYR A 342 10.44 -23.87 8.74
N GLY A 343 10.22 -23.06 9.77
CA GLY A 343 9.91 -21.64 9.58
C GLY A 343 11.04 -20.82 8.96
N TYR A 344 12.26 -21.37 8.93
CA TYR A 344 13.44 -20.72 8.35
C TYR A 344 13.76 -21.19 6.92
N THR A 345 12.98 -22.16 6.41
CA THR A 345 13.09 -22.62 5.01
C THR A 345 12.08 -21.92 4.12
N THR A 346 12.37 -21.80 2.82
CA THR A 346 11.49 -21.15 1.85
C THR A 346 10.24 -21.98 1.53
N ASP A 347 10.21 -23.28 1.89
CA ASP A 347 9.04 -24.15 1.66
C ASP A 347 7.81 -23.76 2.52
N PHE A 348 7.99 -22.88 3.53
CA PHE A 348 6.93 -22.48 4.45
C PHE A 348 6.74 -20.96 4.44
N ALA A 349 5.48 -20.51 4.38
CA ALA A 349 5.11 -19.11 4.26
C ALA A 349 5.61 -18.15 5.38
N PRO A 350 5.80 -18.54 6.67
CA PRO A 350 6.16 -17.59 7.73
C PRO A 350 7.43 -16.77 7.47
N GLN A 351 8.44 -17.31 6.80
CA GLN A 351 9.64 -16.54 6.44
C GLN A 351 9.33 -15.43 5.41
N ARG A 352 8.36 -15.65 4.51
CA ARG A 352 7.90 -14.65 3.54
C ARG A 352 7.21 -13.50 4.28
N PHE A 353 6.23 -13.79 5.14
CA PHE A 353 5.58 -12.79 5.97
C PHE A 353 6.57 -11.98 6.82
N TYR A 354 7.63 -12.61 7.35
CA TYR A 354 8.65 -11.91 8.13
C TYR A 354 9.45 -10.91 7.29
N ARG A 355 9.82 -11.29 6.06
CA ARG A 355 10.53 -10.40 5.13
C ARG A 355 9.64 -9.25 4.67
N ASP A 356 8.39 -9.55 4.31
CA ASP A 356 7.41 -8.59 3.82
C ASP A 356 7.03 -7.57 4.90
N ALA A 357 6.78 -8.02 6.12
CA ALA A 357 6.40 -7.17 7.24
C ALA A 357 7.43 -6.07 7.56
N LYS A 358 8.71 -6.27 7.21
CA LYS A 358 9.73 -5.25 7.49
C LYS A 358 9.54 -3.98 6.68
N LEU A 359 9.05 -4.07 5.43
CA LEU A 359 8.77 -2.87 4.64
C LEU A 359 7.66 -2.02 5.26
N MET A 360 6.70 -2.63 5.92
CA MET A 360 5.57 -1.93 6.54
C MET A 360 6.01 -0.91 7.62
N GLU A 361 7.17 -1.10 8.23
CA GLU A 361 7.78 -0.14 9.17
C GLU A 361 8.51 1.01 8.46
N ILE A 362 8.76 0.91 7.14
CA ILE A 362 9.59 1.84 6.35
C ILE A 362 8.76 2.67 5.38
N GLY A 363 7.94 2.02 4.54
CA GLY A 363 7.14 2.67 3.50
C GLY A 363 6.05 3.58 4.06
N GLU A 364 5.67 4.59 3.28
CA GLU A 364 4.67 5.62 3.61
C GLU A 364 4.91 6.33 4.96
N GLY A 365 6.19 6.63 5.21
CA GLY A 365 6.67 7.23 6.45
C GLY A 365 7.11 6.18 7.47
N THR A 366 8.40 6.23 7.83
CA THR A 366 9.00 5.27 8.79
C THR A 366 8.31 5.32 10.16
N SER A 367 8.55 4.31 11.00
CA SER A 367 8.02 4.30 12.38
C SER A 367 8.40 5.58 13.14
N GLU A 368 9.60 6.12 12.91
CA GLU A 368 10.07 7.38 13.51
C GLU A 368 9.25 8.57 13.00
N ILE A 369 8.89 8.60 11.72
CA ILE A 369 8.00 9.63 11.16
C ILE A 369 6.60 9.50 11.75
N GLN A 370 6.06 8.29 11.95
CA GLN A 370 4.77 8.13 12.62
C GLN A 370 4.82 8.67 14.06
N HIS A 371 5.89 8.39 14.81
CA HIS A 371 6.09 8.98 16.16
C HIS A 371 6.11 10.51 16.11
N LEU A 372 6.79 11.10 15.12
CA LEU A 372 6.84 12.55 14.94
C LEU A 372 5.45 13.13 14.62
N VAL A 373 4.69 12.50 13.73
CA VAL A 373 3.31 12.91 13.37
C VAL A 373 2.42 12.86 14.61
N ILE A 374 2.40 11.72 15.31
CA ILE A 374 1.59 11.54 16.53
C ILE A 374 2.00 12.57 17.59
N GLY A 375 3.30 12.79 17.80
CA GLY A 375 3.80 13.76 18.76
C GLY A 375 3.30 15.20 18.48
N ARG A 376 3.32 15.60 17.21
CA ARG A 376 2.78 16.92 16.78
C ARG A 376 1.29 17.05 17.07
N GLU A 377 0.50 16.02 16.75
CA GLU A 377 -0.95 16.01 17.02
C GLU A 377 -1.27 16.04 18.53
N LEU A 378 -0.37 15.52 19.35
CA LEU A 378 -0.45 15.58 20.82
C LEU A 378 0.09 16.90 21.41
N GLY A 379 0.67 17.78 20.59
CA GLY A 379 1.28 19.04 21.02
C GLY A 379 2.63 18.88 21.74
N LEU A 380 3.37 17.81 21.43
CA LEU A 380 4.68 17.49 22.00
C LEU A 380 5.84 18.00 21.13
#